data_ac5188fa0f2f658520dd7098947a876b
#
_entry.id   ac5188fa0f2f658520dd7098947a876b
#
_cell.length_a   1.000
_cell.length_b   1.000
_cell.length_c   1.000
_cell.angle_alpha   90.00
_cell.angle_beta   90.00
_cell.angle_gamma   90.00
#
_symmetry.space_group_name_H-M   'P 1'
#
loop_
_entity.id
_entity.type
_entity.pdbx_description
1 polymer ?
#
loop_
_entity_poly.entity_id
_entity_poly.type
_entity_poly.pdbx_seq_one_letter_code
_entity_poly.pdbx_strand_id
1 'polypeptide(L)'
;MNPSDIESVSVLKDAASSAIYGARAANGVILVTTKKGEKKERVVFQYNGYAGFQTPTALPELVNGREYMELSNEAMSAAGFSKPYTQEAFDKYDSGLYPNEYSNTDWIDEIYKSRAFQTGHNVSARGGSEKTGFFMSYGFLDQEDRKSTRLNSSHAT
;
A
#
# COMPACT_ATOMS: atom_id res chain seq x y z
N MET A 1 16.81 1.07 0.85
CA MET A 1 17.70 -0.12 0.93
C MET A 1 16.92 -1.30 0.41
N ASN A 2 17.46 -2.06 -0.53
CA ASN A 2 16.78 -3.23 -1.06
C ASN A 2 16.95 -4.40 -0.08
N PRO A 3 15.87 -5.13 0.27
CA PRO A 3 15.98 -6.32 1.13
C PRO A 3 16.96 -7.38 0.62
N SER A 4 17.11 -7.49 -0.71
CA SER A 4 18.06 -8.43 -1.33
C SER A 4 19.54 -8.13 -1.04
N ASP A 5 19.86 -6.90 -0.61
CA ASP A 5 21.23 -6.47 -0.28
C ASP A 5 21.59 -6.69 1.19
N ILE A 6 20.59 -7.11 2.00
CA ILE A 6 20.78 -7.37 3.42
C ILE A 6 21.39 -8.76 3.61
N GLU A 7 22.44 -8.83 4.40
CA GLU A 7 23.08 -10.07 4.84
C GLU A 7 22.48 -10.56 6.16
N SER A 8 22.36 -9.65 7.14
CA SER A 8 21.79 -9.96 8.44
C SER A 8 21.10 -8.76 9.08
N VAL A 9 20.14 -9.05 9.96
CA VAL A 9 19.47 -8.07 10.81
C VAL A 9 19.59 -8.54 12.25
N SER A 10 20.18 -7.70 13.11
CA SER A 10 20.31 -7.95 14.54
C SER A 10 19.52 -6.92 15.32
N VAL A 11 18.74 -7.37 16.29
CA VAL A 11 17.96 -6.49 17.17
C VAL A 11 18.58 -6.51 18.55
N LEU A 12 19.15 -5.37 18.97
CA LEU A 12 19.75 -5.18 20.29
C LEU A 12 18.70 -4.56 21.20
N LYS A 13 18.20 -5.36 22.15
CA LYS A 13 17.12 -4.94 23.07
C LYS A 13 17.64 -4.62 24.47
N ASP A 14 18.83 -5.06 24.82
CA ASP A 14 19.40 -4.83 26.13
C ASP A 14 20.27 -3.56 26.17
N ALA A 15 20.29 -2.92 27.33
CA ALA A 15 20.98 -1.66 27.52
C ALA A 15 22.51 -1.78 27.36
N ALA A 16 23.10 -2.94 27.65
CA ALA A 16 24.54 -3.13 27.55
C ALA A 16 25.02 -3.17 26.10
N SER A 17 24.32 -3.92 25.23
CA SER A 17 24.64 -4.00 23.81
C SER A 17 24.27 -2.73 23.02
N SER A 18 23.25 -1.99 23.47
CA SER A 18 22.82 -0.75 22.81
C SER A 18 23.62 0.49 23.27
N ALA A 19 24.33 0.44 24.41
CA ALA A 19 25.04 1.58 24.99
C ALA A 19 26.09 2.21 24.04
N ILE A 20 26.72 1.42 23.19
CA ILE A 20 27.72 1.92 22.22
C ILE A 20 27.11 2.86 21.15
N TYR A 21 25.80 2.84 20.97
CA TYR A 21 25.08 3.68 20.01
C TYR A 21 24.51 4.98 20.63
N GLY A 22 24.82 5.22 21.92
CA GLY A 22 24.47 6.45 22.64
C GLY A 22 23.01 6.54 23.08
N ALA A 23 22.60 7.74 23.51
CA ALA A 23 21.29 7.97 24.13
C ALA A 23 20.08 7.65 23.21
N ARG A 24 20.25 7.69 21.89
CA ARG A 24 19.19 7.32 20.93
C ARG A 24 18.84 5.83 20.94
N ALA A 25 19.70 5.00 21.51
CA ALA A 25 19.53 3.56 21.60
C ALA A 25 18.72 3.09 22.82
N ALA A 26 18.19 4.02 23.63
CA ALA A 26 17.42 3.69 24.84
C ALA A 26 16.21 2.76 24.58
N ASN A 27 15.62 2.83 23.39
CA ASN A 27 14.48 1.98 22.98
C ASN A 27 14.89 0.75 22.16
N GLY A 28 16.20 0.43 22.13
CA GLY A 28 16.79 -0.64 21.33
C GLY A 28 17.37 -0.17 20.00
N VAL A 29 18.13 -1.03 19.36
CA VAL A 29 18.83 -0.78 18.09
C VAL A 29 18.54 -1.90 17.11
N ILE A 30 18.21 -1.58 15.89
CA ILE A 30 18.17 -2.52 14.77
C ILE A 30 19.43 -2.31 13.94
N LEU A 31 20.32 -3.29 13.97
CA LEU A 31 21.54 -3.28 13.20
C LEU A 31 21.33 -4.05 11.90
N VAL A 32 21.44 -3.35 10.78
CA VAL A 32 21.33 -3.95 9.45
C VAL A 32 22.71 -4.05 8.83
N THR A 33 23.15 -5.27 8.56
CA THR A 33 24.41 -5.53 7.87
C THR A 33 24.13 -5.83 6.41
N THR A 34 24.78 -5.09 5.50
CA THR A 34 24.66 -5.31 4.05
C THR A 34 25.72 -6.31 3.57
N LYS A 35 25.39 -7.03 2.50
CA LYS A 35 26.32 -7.91 1.80
C LYS A 35 27.57 -7.17 1.38
N LYS A 36 28.71 -7.84 1.48
CA LYS A 36 30.04 -7.34 1.10
C LYS A 36 30.68 -8.33 0.11
N GLY A 37 31.58 -7.84 -0.71
CA GLY A 37 32.46 -8.70 -1.49
C GLY A 37 33.64 -9.14 -0.65
N GLU A 38 34.02 -10.39 -0.74
CA GLU A 38 35.20 -10.94 -0.05
C GLU A 38 36.43 -10.85 -0.94
N LYS A 39 37.61 -10.76 -0.31
CA LYS A 39 38.91 -10.82 -1.01
C LYS A 39 39.09 -12.19 -1.64
N LYS A 40 39.71 -12.24 -2.81
CA LYS A 40 39.92 -13.46 -3.61
C LYS A 40 38.64 -14.19 -4.04
N GLU A 41 37.47 -13.56 -3.90
CA GLU A 41 36.21 -14.14 -4.38
C GLU A 41 36.09 -13.94 -5.90
N ARG A 42 35.66 -14.98 -6.63
CA ARG A 42 35.31 -14.85 -8.03
C ARG A 42 34.10 -13.94 -8.16
N VAL A 43 34.02 -13.21 -9.28
CA VAL A 43 32.87 -12.36 -9.56
C VAL A 43 31.62 -13.22 -9.71
N VAL A 44 30.64 -12.98 -8.87
CA VAL A 44 29.33 -13.64 -8.88
C VAL A 44 28.27 -12.60 -9.18
N PHE A 45 27.45 -12.88 -10.18
CA PHE A 45 26.26 -12.09 -10.52
C PHE A 45 25.03 -12.78 -9.97
N GLN A 46 24.15 -12.02 -9.36
CA GLN A 46 22.88 -12.50 -8.85
C GLN A 46 21.75 -11.60 -9.38
N TYR A 47 20.72 -12.23 -9.92
CA TYR A 47 19.49 -11.57 -10.34
C TYR A 47 18.31 -12.12 -9.53
N ASN A 48 17.51 -11.20 -8.98
CA ASN A 48 16.26 -11.50 -8.33
C ASN A 48 15.16 -10.67 -9.00
N GLY A 49 14.14 -11.33 -9.50
CA GLY A 49 12.98 -10.67 -10.08
C GLY A 49 11.70 -11.25 -9.54
N TYR A 50 10.69 -10.42 -9.38
CA TYR A 50 9.34 -10.83 -9.05
C TYR A 50 8.33 -9.99 -9.81
N ALA A 51 7.17 -10.60 -10.07
CA ALA A 51 6.00 -9.94 -10.60
C ALA A 51 4.77 -10.44 -9.85
N GLY A 52 3.82 -9.59 -9.59
CA GLY A 52 2.64 -9.96 -8.84
C GLY A 52 1.54 -8.91 -8.94
N PHE A 53 0.40 -9.25 -8.35
CA PHE A 53 -0.73 -8.35 -8.24
C PHE A 53 -0.97 -8.03 -6.76
N GLN A 54 -1.23 -6.77 -6.48
CA GLN A 54 -1.71 -6.32 -5.19
C GLN A 54 -3.23 -6.22 -5.23
N THR A 55 -3.87 -6.83 -4.24
CA THR A 55 -5.31 -6.69 -4.03
C THR A 55 -5.56 -6.10 -2.65
N PRO A 56 -6.62 -5.28 -2.45
CA PRO A 56 -7.03 -4.87 -1.11
C PRO A 56 -7.34 -6.08 -0.25
N THR A 57 -6.84 -6.12 0.97
CA THR A 57 -7.18 -7.19 1.92
C THR A 57 -8.63 -7.09 2.39
N ALA A 58 -9.10 -5.85 2.58
CA ALA A 58 -10.48 -5.52 2.87
C ALA A 58 -10.76 -4.09 2.39
N LEU A 59 -11.92 -3.87 1.85
CA LEU A 59 -12.50 -2.56 1.60
C LEU A 59 -13.75 -2.45 2.49
N PRO A 60 -14.09 -1.27 3.02
CA PRO A 60 -15.35 -1.10 3.73
C PRO A 60 -16.52 -1.33 2.77
N GLU A 61 -17.50 -2.11 3.21
CA GLU A 61 -18.77 -2.24 2.53
C GLU A 61 -19.61 -1.00 2.86
N LEU A 62 -20.03 -0.28 1.84
CA LEU A 62 -20.91 0.87 1.99
C LEU A 62 -22.33 0.44 1.66
N VAL A 63 -23.29 1.05 2.34
CA VAL A 63 -24.71 0.88 2.04
C VAL A 63 -25.01 1.49 0.66
N ASN A 64 -25.92 0.87 -0.08
CA ASN A 64 -26.42 1.42 -1.32
C ASN A 64 -27.36 2.61 -1.05
N GLY A 65 -27.75 3.34 -2.11
CA GLY A 65 -28.57 4.53 -1.98
C GLY A 65 -29.94 4.26 -1.33
N ARG A 66 -30.56 3.11 -1.60
CA ARG A 66 -31.82 2.73 -0.99
C ARG A 66 -31.67 2.45 0.51
N GLU A 67 -30.70 1.64 0.88
CA GLU A 67 -30.37 1.35 2.29
C GLU A 67 -30.05 2.64 3.06
N TYR A 68 -29.31 3.57 2.42
CA TYR A 68 -29.03 4.88 3.02
C TYR A 68 -30.31 5.66 3.31
N MET A 69 -31.26 5.70 2.39
CA MET A 69 -32.54 6.37 2.58
C MET A 69 -33.36 5.73 3.70
N GLU A 70 -33.38 4.39 3.79
CA GLU A 70 -34.07 3.63 4.84
C GLU A 70 -33.46 3.92 6.22
N LEU A 71 -32.11 3.79 6.35
CA LEU A 71 -31.39 4.05 7.60
C LEU A 71 -31.50 5.51 8.03
N SER A 72 -31.47 6.45 7.08
CA SER A 72 -31.65 7.87 7.36
C SER A 72 -33.07 8.15 7.91
N ASN A 73 -34.10 7.55 7.33
CA ASN A 73 -35.46 7.65 7.80
C ASN A 73 -35.64 7.07 9.22
N GLU A 74 -35.02 5.92 9.47
CA GLU A 74 -35.02 5.28 10.79
C GLU A 74 -34.34 6.16 11.84
N ALA A 75 -33.13 6.64 11.54
CA ALA A 75 -32.37 7.49 12.45
C ALA A 75 -33.10 8.78 12.79
N MET A 76 -33.66 9.47 11.80
CA MET A 76 -34.41 10.72 12.01
C MET A 76 -35.70 10.47 12.81
N SER A 77 -36.42 9.39 12.50
CA SER A 77 -37.63 9.02 13.25
C SER A 77 -37.30 8.68 14.71
N ALA A 78 -36.22 7.95 14.97
CA ALA A 78 -35.76 7.65 16.32
C ALA A 78 -35.35 8.91 17.11
N ALA A 79 -34.83 9.91 16.42
CA ALA A 79 -34.48 11.21 17.02
C ALA A 79 -35.69 12.16 17.17
N GLY A 80 -36.92 11.74 16.80
CA GLY A 80 -38.14 12.54 16.91
C GLY A 80 -38.34 13.56 15.80
N PHE A 81 -37.60 13.43 14.68
CA PHE A 81 -37.74 14.28 13.50
C PHE A 81 -38.61 13.62 12.43
N SER A 82 -39.06 14.41 11.46
CA SER A 82 -39.75 13.89 10.30
C SER A 82 -38.81 13.12 9.39
N LYS A 83 -39.33 12.09 8.70
CA LYS A 83 -38.59 11.29 7.73
C LYS A 83 -38.19 12.14 6.53
N PRO A 84 -36.90 12.25 6.19
CA PRO A 84 -36.45 13.06 5.05
C PRO A 84 -36.86 12.47 3.69
N TYR A 85 -37.00 11.16 3.59
CA TYR A 85 -37.37 10.48 2.35
C TYR A 85 -38.80 9.95 2.40
N THR A 86 -39.62 10.41 1.46
CA THR A 86 -41.01 9.98 1.29
C THR A 86 -41.10 8.71 0.44
N GLN A 87 -42.27 8.07 0.39
CA GLN A 87 -42.49 6.93 -0.50
C GLN A 87 -42.22 7.30 -1.97
N GLU A 88 -42.63 8.51 -2.41
CA GLU A 88 -42.37 9.02 -3.74
C GLU A 88 -40.85 9.06 -4.06
N ALA A 89 -39.98 9.38 -3.08
CA ALA A 89 -38.53 9.36 -3.24
C ALA A 89 -38.00 7.95 -3.46
N PHE A 90 -38.53 6.96 -2.74
CA PHE A 90 -38.20 5.53 -2.97
C PHE A 90 -38.64 5.05 -4.35
N ASP A 91 -39.86 5.40 -4.76
CA ASP A 91 -40.40 5.02 -6.09
C ASP A 91 -39.56 5.65 -7.21
N LYS A 92 -39.10 6.90 -7.07
CA LYS A 92 -38.20 7.57 -8.01
C LYS A 92 -36.83 6.88 -8.06
N TYR A 93 -36.27 6.54 -6.92
CA TYR A 93 -35.01 5.78 -6.83
C TYR A 93 -35.13 4.44 -7.56
N ASP A 94 -36.15 3.65 -7.21
CA ASP A 94 -36.37 2.30 -7.75
C ASP A 94 -36.68 2.31 -9.26
N SER A 95 -37.26 3.40 -9.77
CA SER A 95 -37.53 3.57 -11.21
C SER A 95 -36.24 3.70 -12.05
N GLY A 96 -35.14 4.15 -11.44
CA GLY A 96 -33.87 4.42 -12.15
C GLY A 96 -33.92 5.58 -13.16
N LEU A 97 -35.05 6.31 -13.25
CA LEU A 97 -35.24 7.38 -14.23
C LEU A 97 -34.60 8.70 -13.80
N TYR A 98 -34.17 8.81 -12.55
CA TYR A 98 -33.67 10.06 -11.95
C TYR A 98 -32.23 9.90 -11.42
N PRO A 99 -31.23 9.49 -12.25
CA PRO A 99 -29.89 9.17 -11.78
C PRO A 99 -29.13 10.39 -11.24
N ASN A 100 -29.52 11.59 -11.63
CA ASN A 100 -28.89 12.83 -11.15
C ASN A 100 -29.42 13.28 -9.78
N GLU A 101 -30.62 12.86 -9.39
CA GLU A 101 -31.21 13.17 -8.09
C GLU A 101 -30.98 12.04 -7.09
N TYR A 102 -31.05 10.80 -7.56
CA TYR A 102 -30.93 9.59 -6.78
C TYR A 102 -29.83 8.69 -7.38
N SER A 103 -28.57 9.02 -7.09
CA SER A 103 -27.45 8.22 -7.59
C SER A 103 -27.17 7.02 -6.70
N ASN A 104 -26.70 5.94 -7.31
CA ASN A 104 -26.24 4.73 -6.61
C ASN A 104 -24.83 4.35 -7.07
N THR A 105 -23.93 5.31 -7.01
CA THR A 105 -22.54 5.11 -7.42
C THR A 105 -21.75 4.46 -6.29
N ASP A 106 -21.18 3.30 -6.54
CA ASP A 106 -20.17 2.72 -5.66
C ASP A 106 -18.84 3.45 -5.87
N TRP A 107 -18.59 4.43 -5.01
CA TRP A 107 -17.37 5.23 -5.07
C TRP A 107 -16.11 4.44 -4.75
N ILE A 108 -16.21 3.34 -4.01
CA ILE A 108 -15.06 2.49 -3.73
C ILE A 108 -14.64 1.76 -4.99
N ASP A 109 -15.59 1.16 -5.71
CA ASP A 109 -15.32 0.45 -6.96
C ASP A 109 -14.86 1.40 -8.07
N GLU A 110 -15.38 2.62 -8.10
CA GLU A 110 -14.95 3.65 -9.07
C GLU A 110 -13.55 4.20 -8.77
N ILE A 111 -13.18 4.35 -7.49
CA ILE A 111 -11.91 4.96 -7.09
C ILE A 111 -10.79 3.93 -7.02
N TYR A 112 -11.07 2.72 -6.53
CA TYR A 112 -10.05 1.70 -6.28
C TYR A 112 -10.04 0.65 -7.38
N LYS A 113 -8.86 0.41 -7.95
CA LYS A 113 -8.63 -0.75 -8.79
C LYS A 113 -8.62 -2.02 -7.92
N SER A 114 -9.36 -3.03 -8.31
CA SER A 114 -9.39 -4.32 -7.63
C SER A 114 -8.02 -5.01 -7.65
N ARG A 115 -7.19 -4.73 -8.67
CA ARG A 115 -5.83 -5.27 -8.83
C ARG A 115 -4.90 -4.20 -9.37
N ALA A 116 -3.69 -4.11 -8.78
CA ALA A 116 -2.60 -3.30 -9.28
C ALA A 116 -1.38 -4.20 -9.55
N PHE A 117 -0.79 -4.07 -10.71
CA PHE A 117 0.39 -4.84 -11.07
C PHE A 117 1.63 -4.27 -10.39
N GLN A 118 2.50 -5.14 -9.94
CA GLN A 118 3.78 -4.77 -9.35
C GLN A 118 4.87 -5.67 -9.90
N THR A 119 6.00 -5.08 -10.27
CA THR A 119 7.20 -5.83 -10.65
C THR A 119 8.42 -5.22 -9.99
N GLY A 120 9.34 -6.07 -9.59
CA GLY A 120 10.61 -5.66 -8.99
C GLY A 120 11.75 -6.48 -9.54
N HIS A 121 12.87 -5.82 -9.82
CA HIS A 121 14.07 -6.40 -10.36
C HIS A 121 15.26 -5.92 -9.54
N ASN A 122 16.13 -6.83 -9.15
CA ASN A 122 17.38 -6.54 -8.48
C ASN A 122 18.51 -7.32 -9.11
N VAL A 123 19.55 -6.62 -9.51
CA VAL A 123 20.79 -7.20 -10.03
C VAL A 123 21.90 -6.84 -9.08
N SER A 124 22.70 -7.80 -8.66
CA SER A 124 23.87 -7.54 -7.85
C SER A 124 25.10 -8.28 -8.39
N ALA A 125 26.25 -7.70 -8.15
CA ALA A 125 27.55 -8.27 -8.48
C ALA A 125 28.44 -8.15 -7.25
N ARG A 126 29.08 -9.25 -6.87
CA ARG A 126 30.09 -9.28 -5.81
C ARG A 126 31.33 -10.02 -6.26
N GLY A 127 32.44 -9.63 -5.71
CA GLY A 127 33.71 -10.28 -6.02
C GLY A 127 34.88 -9.58 -5.33
N GLY A 128 36.08 -10.05 -5.57
CA GLY A 128 37.24 -9.41 -5.02
C GLY A 128 38.57 -9.91 -5.61
N SER A 129 39.54 -9.01 -5.58
CA SER A 129 40.93 -9.29 -5.85
C SER A 129 41.68 -9.67 -4.55
N GLU A 130 42.98 -9.91 -4.64
CA GLU A 130 43.81 -10.18 -3.45
C GLU A 130 43.77 -9.03 -2.42
N LYS A 131 43.55 -7.81 -2.87
CA LYS A 131 43.61 -6.61 -2.02
C LYS A 131 42.27 -6.00 -1.69
N THR A 132 41.28 -6.15 -2.57
CA THR A 132 40.00 -5.44 -2.49
C THR A 132 38.82 -6.39 -2.75
N GLY A 133 37.77 -6.28 -1.96
CA GLY A 133 36.46 -6.85 -2.24
C GLY A 133 35.47 -5.75 -2.66
N PHE A 134 34.52 -6.06 -3.53
CA PHE A 134 33.47 -5.14 -3.95
C PHE A 134 32.10 -5.82 -3.94
N PHE A 135 31.09 -5.01 -3.68
CA PHE A 135 29.69 -5.36 -3.85
C PHE A 135 28.96 -4.19 -4.51
N MET A 136 28.20 -4.45 -5.55
CA MET A 136 27.37 -3.49 -6.23
C MET A 136 25.98 -4.08 -6.43
N SER A 137 24.94 -3.28 -6.25
CA SER A 137 23.58 -3.69 -6.55
C SER A 137 22.81 -2.55 -7.23
N TYR A 138 21.85 -2.95 -8.08
CA TYR A 138 20.91 -2.08 -8.71
C TYR A 138 19.51 -2.68 -8.59
N GLY A 139 18.58 -1.93 -8.02
CA GLY A 139 17.19 -2.34 -7.84
C GLY A 139 16.25 -1.41 -8.57
N PHE A 140 15.27 -1.98 -9.24
CA PHE A 140 14.16 -1.29 -9.89
C PHE A 140 12.85 -1.88 -9.38
N LEU A 141 11.93 -1.01 -8.99
CA LEU A 141 10.58 -1.36 -8.56
C LEU A 141 9.59 -0.50 -9.34
N ASP A 142 8.68 -1.16 -10.01
CA ASP A 142 7.53 -0.54 -10.65
C ASP A 142 6.25 -1.07 -10.02
N GLN A 143 5.40 -0.16 -9.61
CA GLN A 143 4.16 -0.46 -8.90
C GLN A 143 3.07 0.45 -9.42
N GLU A 144 2.04 -0.13 -10.02
CA GLU A 144 0.86 0.63 -10.42
C GLU A 144 0.14 1.23 -9.22
N ASP A 145 -0.35 2.46 -9.40
CA ASP A 145 -1.23 3.08 -8.41
C ASP A 145 -2.57 2.33 -8.37
N ARG A 146 -3.05 2.06 -7.18
CA ARG A 146 -4.34 1.41 -6.92
C ARG A 146 -5.53 2.36 -7.07
N LYS A 147 -5.30 3.66 -7.18
CA LYS A 147 -6.34 4.64 -7.45
C LYS A 147 -6.61 4.73 -8.95
N SER A 148 -7.88 4.96 -9.29
CA SER A 148 -8.25 5.22 -10.68
C SER A 148 -7.63 6.54 -11.15
N THR A 149 -6.93 6.51 -12.30
CA THR A 149 -6.34 7.72 -12.92
C THR A 149 -7.38 8.73 -13.41
N ARG A 150 -8.65 8.36 -13.49
CA ARG A 150 -9.73 9.26 -13.89
C ARG A 150 -9.91 10.47 -12.96
N LEU A 151 -9.55 10.32 -11.69
CA LEU A 151 -9.65 11.41 -10.71
C LEU A 151 -8.41 12.32 -10.65
N ASN A 152 -7.29 11.90 -11.27
CA ASN A 152 -6.04 12.70 -11.25
C ASN A 152 -5.94 13.71 -12.41
N SER A 153 -6.81 13.65 -13.40
CA SER A 153 -6.77 14.55 -14.57
C SER A 153 -7.37 15.95 -14.31
N SER A 154 -7.97 16.18 -13.15
CA SER A 154 -8.60 17.47 -12.82
C SER A 154 -7.71 18.49 -12.11
N HIS A 155 -6.43 18.17 -11.86
CA HIS A 155 -5.48 19.07 -11.18
C HIS A 155 -4.33 19.56 -12.05
N ALA A 156 -4.39 19.37 -13.37
CA ALA A 156 -3.43 19.92 -14.32
C ALA A 156 -4.08 21.06 -15.14
N THR A 157 -4.30 22.17 -14.47
CA THR A 157 -4.51 23.51 -15.11
C THR A 157 -3.83 24.58 -14.26
#